data_68564571926e27619a69ae04f49689e1
#
_entry.id   68564571926e27619a69ae04f49689e1
#
_cell.length_a   1.000
_cell.length_b   1.000
_cell.length_c   1.000
_cell.angle_alpha   90.00
_cell.angle_beta   90.00
_cell.angle_gamma   90.00
#
_symmetry.space_group_name_H-M   'P 1'
#
loop_
_entity.id
_entity.type
_entity.pdbx_description
1 polymer ?
#
loop_
_entity_poly.entity_id
_entity_poly.type
_entity_poly.pdbx_seq_one_letter_code
_entity_poly.pdbx_strand_id
1 'polypeptide(L)'
;MNNFLLNEGYDDLNDLFTSGEGSNIYINKKKYLDLSLCAGSLILGHNPIVFQKSVKNILRLGISNFAAKNKYAVEFSKTLKGIFPEYEKFVFCNSGTEAVMKSLRIARAVTKKNIIISVTGSWHGSTSELLYTNNNKLGNEELSSGLDLNFKKNLKFIPYNDIQTSEITLNKYKKQIMCVIIEPIQGCLPTKAKKFLKFLDNYCKKNKLILIFDEM
;
A
#
# COMPACT_ATOMS: atom_id res chain seq x y z
N MET A 1 -2.38 27.11 -21.73
CA MET A 1 -1.13 27.09 -20.89
C MET A 1 -0.34 25.87 -21.27
N ASN A 2 0.97 26.00 -21.49
CA ASN A 2 1.80 24.82 -21.70
C ASN A 2 1.83 24.04 -20.37
N ASN A 3 1.26 22.83 -20.37
CA ASN A 3 1.30 21.96 -19.23
C ASN A 3 2.64 21.19 -19.26
N PHE A 4 3.52 21.47 -18.31
CA PHE A 4 4.81 20.77 -18.16
C PHE A 4 4.73 19.56 -17.21
N LEU A 5 3.54 19.28 -16.65
CA LEU A 5 3.33 18.10 -15.83
C LEU A 5 3.12 16.87 -16.72
N LEU A 6 3.88 15.83 -16.46
CA LEU A 6 3.64 14.51 -17.05
C LEU A 6 2.39 13.91 -16.38
N ASN A 7 1.46 13.43 -17.20
CA ASN A 7 0.29 12.73 -16.69
C ASN A 7 0.68 11.31 -16.27
N GLU A 8 0.53 11.00 -15.00
CA GLU A 8 0.83 9.68 -14.43
C GLU A 8 -0.43 8.79 -14.33
N GLY A 9 -1.33 8.85 -15.31
CA GLY A 9 -2.52 8.01 -15.37
C GLY A 9 -3.80 8.67 -14.87
N TYR A 10 -3.80 9.98 -14.69
CA TYR A 10 -5.02 10.76 -14.49
C TYR A 10 -5.50 11.32 -15.83
N ASP A 11 -6.80 11.39 -16.03
CA ASP A 11 -7.37 12.04 -17.21
C ASP A 11 -6.85 13.49 -17.32
N ASP A 12 -6.66 13.97 -18.57
CA ASP A 12 -6.29 15.35 -18.87
C ASP A 12 -7.44 16.29 -18.46
N LEU A 13 -7.62 16.47 -17.17
CA LEU A 13 -8.46 17.51 -16.64
C LEU A 13 -7.73 18.84 -16.85
N ASN A 14 -8.29 19.70 -17.71
CA ASN A 14 -7.81 21.08 -17.88
C ASN A 14 -8.07 21.94 -16.63
N ASP A 15 -8.66 21.36 -15.60
CA ASP A 15 -9.05 22.01 -14.37
C ASP A 15 -7.92 21.96 -13.34
N LEU A 16 -7.58 23.12 -12.80
CA LEU A 16 -6.57 23.25 -11.75
C LEU A 16 -7.26 23.33 -10.37
N PHE A 17 -6.95 22.38 -9.53
CA PHE A 17 -7.39 22.40 -8.12
C PHE A 17 -6.57 23.47 -7.37
N THR A 18 -7.27 24.38 -6.69
CA THR A 18 -6.66 25.53 -6.04
C THR A 18 -6.61 25.41 -4.53
N SER A 19 -7.56 24.70 -3.93
CA SER A 19 -7.63 24.49 -2.47
C SER A 19 -8.56 23.35 -2.13
N GLY A 20 -8.51 22.91 -0.87
CA GLY A 20 -9.40 21.88 -0.33
C GLY A 20 -9.66 22.07 1.15
N GLU A 21 -10.85 21.68 1.62
CA GLU A 21 -11.24 21.71 3.03
C GLU A 21 -12.23 20.58 3.33
N GLY A 22 -11.91 19.76 4.31
CA GLY A 22 -12.71 18.58 4.65
C GLY A 22 -12.85 17.65 3.43
N SER A 23 -14.07 17.33 3.02
CA SER A 23 -14.36 16.52 1.83
C SER A 23 -14.53 17.32 0.55
N ASN A 24 -14.19 18.60 0.55
CA ASN A 24 -14.42 19.46 -0.60
C ASN A 24 -13.13 19.97 -1.21
N ILE A 25 -13.15 20.13 -2.53
CA ILE A 25 -12.11 20.77 -3.34
C ILE A 25 -12.68 21.94 -4.10
N TYR A 26 -11.81 22.87 -4.47
CA TYR A 26 -12.20 24.07 -5.18
C TYR A 26 -11.44 24.20 -6.50
N ILE A 27 -12.20 24.41 -7.58
CA ILE A 27 -11.71 24.66 -8.93
C ILE A 27 -12.33 25.97 -9.39
N ASN A 28 -11.51 26.97 -9.74
CA ASN A 28 -12.00 28.27 -10.18
C ASN A 28 -13.08 28.86 -9.27
N LYS A 29 -12.88 28.78 -7.94
CA LYS A 29 -13.83 29.21 -6.88
C LYS A 29 -15.15 28.41 -6.80
N LYS A 30 -15.36 27.42 -7.66
CA LYS A 30 -16.49 26.47 -7.52
C LYS A 30 -16.12 25.34 -6.58
N LYS A 31 -17.08 24.98 -5.76
CA LYS A 31 -16.95 23.90 -4.77
C LYS A 31 -17.39 22.57 -5.38
N TYR A 32 -16.61 21.53 -5.17
CA TYR A 32 -16.89 20.16 -5.56
C TYR A 32 -16.70 19.21 -4.37
N LEU A 33 -17.49 18.15 -4.32
CA LEU A 33 -17.27 17.06 -3.37
C LEU A 33 -16.16 16.15 -3.92
N ASP A 34 -15.09 15.96 -3.16
CA ASP A 34 -14.02 15.04 -3.52
C ASP A 34 -14.33 13.63 -3.01
N LEU A 35 -14.69 12.74 -3.92
CA LEU A 35 -14.93 11.33 -3.62
C LEU A 35 -13.67 10.46 -3.76
N SER A 36 -12.59 11.01 -4.28
CA SER A 36 -11.31 10.32 -4.46
C SER A 36 -10.44 10.39 -3.21
N LEU A 37 -10.40 11.54 -2.54
CA LEU A 37 -9.52 11.81 -1.39
C LEU A 37 -8.09 11.32 -1.61
N CYS A 38 -7.53 11.62 -2.78
CA CYS A 38 -6.21 11.17 -3.20
C CYS A 38 -6.05 9.63 -3.10
N ALA A 39 -6.95 8.91 -3.78
CA ALA A 39 -7.04 7.45 -3.73
C ALA A 39 -7.19 6.88 -2.30
N GLY A 40 -7.92 7.60 -1.44
CA GLY A 40 -8.22 7.19 -0.06
C GLY A 40 -7.16 7.56 0.98
N SER A 41 -6.03 8.15 0.58
CA SER A 41 -4.95 8.49 1.53
C SER A 41 -5.29 9.68 2.45
N LEU A 42 -6.23 10.54 2.07
CA LEU A 42 -6.67 11.71 2.86
C LEU A 42 -7.80 11.35 3.82
N ILE A 43 -7.59 10.41 4.73
CA ILE A 43 -8.62 9.91 5.65
C ILE A 43 -9.22 10.98 6.56
N LEU A 44 -8.51 12.07 6.83
CA LEU A 44 -9.00 13.23 7.59
C LEU A 44 -9.55 14.34 6.70
N GLY A 45 -9.60 14.11 5.39
CA GLY A 45 -9.96 15.12 4.40
C GLY A 45 -8.86 16.15 4.17
N HIS A 46 -9.19 17.15 3.34
CA HIS A 46 -8.28 18.23 3.00
C HIS A 46 -8.08 19.20 4.17
N ASN A 47 -6.84 19.59 4.38
CA ASN A 47 -6.44 20.67 5.30
C ASN A 47 -7.01 20.54 6.73
N PRO A 48 -6.92 19.40 7.42
CA PRO A 48 -7.53 19.22 8.73
C PRO A 48 -6.84 20.11 9.78
N ILE A 49 -7.64 20.70 10.69
CA ILE A 49 -7.17 21.65 11.72
C ILE A 49 -6.07 21.03 12.61
N VAL A 50 -6.18 19.74 12.93
CA VAL A 50 -5.17 19.04 13.75
C VAL A 50 -3.82 19.02 13.05
N PHE A 51 -3.78 18.82 11.74
CA PHE A 51 -2.56 18.86 10.93
C PHE A 51 -1.96 20.27 10.89
N GLN A 52 -2.79 21.30 10.61
CA GLN A 52 -2.33 22.69 10.59
C GLN A 52 -1.67 23.09 11.91
N LYS A 53 -2.29 22.74 13.05
CA LYS A 53 -1.75 23.01 14.39
C LYS A 53 -0.40 22.31 14.60
N SER A 54 -0.30 21.06 14.19
CA SER A 54 0.93 20.25 14.32
C SER A 54 2.07 20.83 13.48
N VAL A 55 1.80 21.18 12.22
CA VAL A 55 2.80 21.79 11.32
C VAL A 55 3.28 23.14 11.87
N LYS A 56 2.35 24.03 12.28
CA LYS A 56 2.70 25.32 12.88
C LYS A 56 3.58 25.15 14.14
N ASN A 57 3.28 24.17 14.97
CA ASN A 57 4.07 23.90 16.16
C ASN A 57 5.48 23.39 15.82
N ILE A 58 5.60 22.48 14.86
CA ILE A 58 6.90 21.94 14.41
C ILE A 58 7.76 23.06 13.82
N LEU A 59 7.20 23.91 12.97
CA LEU A 59 7.91 25.05 12.40
C LEU A 59 8.41 26.01 13.48
N ARG A 60 7.59 26.30 14.49
CA ARG A 60 7.97 27.16 15.62
C ARG A 60 9.10 26.57 16.47
N LEU A 61 9.14 25.26 16.62
CA LEU A 61 10.18 24.57 17.40
C LEU A 61 11.49 24.37 16.64
N GLY A 62 11.54 24.71 15.35
CA GLY A 62 12.73 24.58 14.51
C GLY A 62 13.22 23.14 14.35
N ILE A 63 12.29 22.17 14.31
CA ILE A 63 12.65 20.78 14.23
C ILE A 63 13.03 20.41 12.80
N SER A 64 14.18 19.74 12.68
CA SER A 64 14.69 19.18 11.44
C SER A 64 14.69 17.66 11.50
N ASN A 65 14.56 17.02 10.32
CA ASN A 65 14.78 15.60 10.21
C ASN A 65 16.27 15.28 10.16
N PHE A 66 16.69 14.32 10.95
CA PHE A 66 18.04 13.78 10.97
C PHE A 66 18.01 12.33 10.54
N ALA A 67 19.12 11.82 10.02
CA ALA A 67 19.35 10.39 9.82
C ALA A 67 19.53 9.63 11.15
N ALA A 68 18.77 10.01 12.17
CA ALA A 68 18.83 9.50 13.52
C ALA A 68 17.43 9.46 14.15
N LYS A 69 17.30 8.80 15.30
CA LYS A 69 16.05 8.76 16.07
C LYS A 69 15.68 10.17 16.52
N ASN A 70 14.49 10.62 16.16
CA ASN A 70 13.93 11.85 16.70
C ASN A 70 12.84 11.55 17.76
N LYS A 71 12.60 12.53 18.62
CA LYS A 71 11.64 12.42 19.74
C LYS A 71 10.25 11.99 19.27
N TYR A 72 9.74 12.59 18.20
CA TYR A 72 8.37 12.36 17.72
C TYR A 72 8.19 10.97 17.13
N ALA A 73 9.17 10.47 16.39
CA ALA A 73 9.15 9.09 15.89
C ALA A 73 9.13 8.08 17.05
N VAL A 74 9.89 8.34 18.11
CA VAL A 74 9.90 7.50 19.32
C VAL A 74 8.55 7.53 20.05
N GLU A 75 7.98 8.72 20.25
CA GLU A 75 6.67 8.88 20.91
C GLU A 75 5.55 8.24 20.08
N PHE A 76 5.56 8.44 18.77
CA PHE A 76 4.58 7.82 17.87
C PHE A 76 4.71 6.28 17.85
N SER A 77 5.94 5.75 17.87
CA SER A 77 6.14 4.30 17.98
C SER A 77 5.53 3.71 19.27
N LYS A 78 5.58 4.44 20.38
CA LYS A 78 4.94 4.03 21.64
C LYS A 78 3.41 4.02 21.52
N THR A 79 2.85 5.04 20.87
CA THR A 79 1.40 5.11 20.60
C THR A 79 0.97 3.93 19.72
N LEU A 80 1.70 3.66 18.63
CA LEU A 80 1.43 2.51 17.77
C LEU A 80 1.55 1.18 18.49
N LYS A 81 2.54 1.03 19.38
CA LYS A 81 2.67 -0.18 20.22
C LYS A 81 1.46 -0.38 21.15
N GLY A 82 0.86 0.70 21.63
CA GLY A 82 -0.38 0.63 22.43
C GLY A 82 -1.59 0.17 21.61
N ILE A 83 -1.66 0.53 20.33
CA ILE A 83 -2.74 0.15 19.41
C ILE A 83 -2.54 -1.26 18.84
N PHE A 84 -1.29 -1.60 18.51
CA PHE A 84 -0.88 -2.86 17.89
C PHE A 84 0.14 -3.59 18.77
N PRO A 85 -0.29 -4.19 19.87
CA PRO A 85 0.61 -4.80 20.85
C PRO A 85 1.40 -6.00 20.32
N GLU A 86 0.96 -6.63 19.23
CA GLU A 86 1.64 -7.74 18.57
C GLU A 86 2.89 -7.33 17.79
N TYR A 87 3.00 -6.07 17.37
CA TYR A 87 4.18 -5.58 16.64
C TYR A 87 5.20 -4.96 17.59
N GLU A 88 6.46 -5.35 17.45
CA GLU A 88 7.55 -4.86 18.31
C GLU A 88 8.36 -3.72 17.71
N LYS A 89 8.35 -3.59 16.41
CA LYS A 89 9.17 -2.63 15.66
C LYS A 89 8.34 -1.89 14.63
N PHE A 90 8.64 -0.62 14.47
CA PHE A 90 7.99 0.28 13.51
C PHE A 90 9.05 0.94 12.63
N VAL A 91 8.79 1.01 11.34
CA VAL A 91 9.63 1.72 10.35
C VAL A 91 8.73 2.74 9.66
N PHE A 92 9.11 4.01 9.74
CA PHE A 92 8.37 5.07 9.08
C PHE A 92 8.84 5.26 7.65
N CYS A 93 7.89 5.54 6.76
CA CYS A 93 8.08 5.75 5.34
C CYS A 93 7.31 6.98 4.89
N ASN A 94 7.67 7.54 3.73
CA ASN A 94 6.99 8.71 3.19
C ASN A 94 5.79 8.36 2.30
N SER A 95 5.69 7.11 1.85
CA SER A 95 4.58 6.63 1.01
C SER A 95 4.31 5.15 1.26
N GLY A 96 3.11 4.69 0.85
CA GLY A 96 2.77 3.26 0.86
C GLY A 96 3.68 2.44 -0.04
N THR A 97 4.04 2.95 -1.22
CA THR A 97 5.03 2.31 -2.11
C THR A 97 6.34 2.03 -1.39
N GLU A 98 6.86 3.01 -0.64
CA GLU A 98 8.10 2.85 0.13
C GLU A 98 7.96 1.82 1.24
N ALA A 99 6.81 1.79 1.92
CA ALA A 99 6.51 0.80 2.94
C ALA A 99 6.47 -0.62 2.36
N VAL A 100 5.79 -0.81 1.23
CA VAL A 100 5.72 -2.09 0.52
C VAL A 100 7.12 -2.53 0.06
N MET A 101 7.89 -1.65 -0.58
CA MET A 101 9.28 -1.96 -1.00
C MET A 101 10.15 -2.42 0.18
N LYS A 102 10.06 -1.75 1.33
CA LYS A 102 10.81 -2.13 2.53
C LYS A 102 10.34 -3.46 3.08
N SER A 103 9.03 -3.70 3.10
CA SER A 103 8.44 -4.97 3.56
C SER A 103 8.89 -6.15 2.70
N LEU A 104 8.86 -6.02 1.37
CA LEU A 104 9.36 -7.04 0.44
C LEU A 104 10.86 -7.30 0.64
N ARG A 105 11.66 -6.24 0.83
CA ARG A 105 13.10 -6.37 1.08
C ARG A 105 13.38 -7.12 2.38
N ILE A 106 12.65 -6.81 3.46
CA ILE A 106 12.76 -7.51 4.74
C ILE A 106 12.37 -8.98 4.57
N ALA A 107 11.23 -9.25 3.92
CA ALA A 107 10.78 -10.61 3.67
C ALA A 107 11.82 -11.43 2.89
N ARG A 108 12.43 -10.85 1.85
CA ARG A 108 13.49 -11.48 1.07
C ARG A 108 14.75 -11.74 1.90
N ALA A 109 15.14 -10.77 2.71
CA ALA A 109 16.33 -10.91 3.58
C ALA A 109 16.17 -12.04 4.60
N VAL A 110 14.97 -12.19 5.17
CA VAL A 110 14.65 -13.23 6.16
C VAL A 110 14.51 -14.60 5.53
N THR A 111 13.77 -14.70 4.42
CA THR A 111 13.40 -16.01 3.85
C THR A 111 14.43 -16.55 2.85
N LYS A 112 15.22 -15.65 2.22
CA LYS A 112 16.13 -15.97 1.11
C LYS A 112 15.39 -16.56 -0.11
N LYS A 113 14.10 -16.25 -0.27
CA LYS A 113 13.23 -16.74 -1.34
C LYS A 113 12.78 -15.57 -2.22
N ASN A 114 12.15 -15.86 -3.36
CA ASN A 114 11.81 -14.84 -4.36
C ASN A 114 10.33 -14.78 -4.75
N ILE A 115 9.56 -15.86 -4.55
CA ILE A 115 8.16 -15.88 -5.00
C ILE A 115 7.30 -15.03 -4.05
N ILE A 116 6.65 -14.04 -4.63
CA ILE A 116 5.62 -13.21 -3.99
C ILE A 116 4.27 -13.77 -4.40
N ILE A 117 3.41 -14.02 -3.44
CA ILE A 117 1.98 -14.28 -3.69
C ILE A 117 1.24 -12.98 -3.44
N SER A 118 0.59 -12.45 -4.47
CA SER A 118 -0.32 -11.32 -4.38
C SER A 118 -1.75 -11.77 -4.67
N VAL A 119 -2.72 -10.91 -4.40
CA VAL A 119 -4.12 -11.21 -4.65
C VAL A 119 -4.59 -10.47 -5.90
N THR A 120 -5.34 -11.16 -6.75
CA THR A 120 -5.87 -10.54 -7.97
C THR A 120 -6.71 -9.31 -7.64
N GLY A 121 -6.44 -8.20 -8.34
CA GLY A 121 -7.13 -6.93 -8.15
C GLY A 121 -6.56 -6.05 -7.04
N SER A 122 -5.51 -6.48 -6.33
CA SER A 122 -4.85 -5.64 -5.32
C SER A 122 -3.96 -4.57 -5.96
N TRP A 123 -3.88 -3.43 -5.27
CA TRP A 123 -2.95 -2.36 -5.58
C TRP A 123 -1.97 -2.14 -4.43
N HIS A 124 -0.68 -2.22 -4.71
CA HIS A 124 0.39 -2.11 -3.71
C HIS A 124 1.40 -1.00 -4.03
N GLY A 125 0.90 0.10 -4.60
CA GLY A 125 1.73 1.22 -5.00
C GLY A 125 2.57 0.93 -6.25
N SER A 126 3.50 1.82 -6.56
CA SER A 126 4.29 1.81 -7.81
C SER A 126 5.57 0.99 -7.71
N THR A 127 5.63 -0.04 -6.85
CA THR A 127 6.81 -0.91 -6.82
C THR A 127 6.83 -1.86 -8.03
N SER A 128 7.93 -1.84 -8.77
CA SER A 128 8.08 -2.65 -10.00
C SER A 128 7.81 -4.14 -9.79
N GLU A 129 8.02 -4.66 -8.59
CA GLU A 129 7.80 -6.07 -8.26
C GLU A 129 6.33 -6.49 -8.25
N LEU A 130 5.39 -5.52 -8.11
CA LEU A 130 3.95 -5.75 -7.95
C LEU A 130 3.08 -5.04 -8.99
N LEU A 131 3.68 -4.28 -9.93
CA LEU A 131 2.95 -3.58 -11.01
C LEU A 131 2.51 -4.53 -12.13
N TYR A 132 1.86 -5.61 -11.76
CA TYR A 132 1.29 -6.58 -12.68
C TYR A 132 -0.14 -6.93 -12.26
N THR A 133 -0.96 -7.26 -13.23
CA THR A 133 -2.27 -7.88 -12.99
C THR A 133 -2.28 -9.32 -13.51
N ASN A 134 -3.24 -10.10 -13.08
CA ASN A 134 -3.46 -11.44 -13.59
C ASN A 134 -4.63 -11.47 -14.58
N ASN A 135 -4.33 -11.70 -15.83
CA ASN A 135 -5.33 -12.05 -16.82
C ASN A 135 -5.40 -13.58 -16.90
N ASN A 136 -6.53 -14.16 -16.53
CA ASN A 136 -6.72 -15.62 -16.50
C ASN A 136 -6.45 -16.34 -17.83
N LYS A 137 -6.51 -15.61 -18.95
CA LYS A 137 -6.23 -16.16 -20.30
C LYS A 137 -4.79 -15.97 -20.73
N LEU A 138 -4.16 -14.84 -20.41
CA LEU A 138 -2.85 -14.43 -20.90
C LEU A 138 -1.75 -14.48 -19.82
N GLY A 139 -2.11 -14.80 -18.57
CA GLY A 139 -1.19 -14.80 -17.44
C GLY A 139 -0.99 -13.40 -16.85
N ASN A 140 0.18 -13.15 -16.27
CA ASN A 140 0.47 -11.84 -15.68
C ASN A 140 0.74 -10.81 -16.77
N GLU A 141 0.04 -9.68 -16.74
CA GLU A 141 0.20 -8.53 -17.62
C GLU A 141 0.78 -7.34 -16.84
N GLU A 142 1.57 -6.54 -17.50
CA GLU A 142 2.18 -5.33 -16.96
C GLU A 142 1.13 -4.22 -16.84
N LEU A 143 1.10 -3.57 -15.67
CA LEU A 143 0.25 -2.38 -15.44
C LEU A 143 0.95 -1.08 -15.88
N SER A 144 2.25 -1.14 -16.16
CA SER A 144 3.03 -0.01 -16.62
C SER A 144 4.15 -0.50 -17.53
N SER A 145 4.56 0.33 -18.48
CA SER A 145 5.74 0.05 -19.32
C SER A 145 7.03 0.17 -18.50
N GLY A 146 8.10 -0.50 -18.96
CA GLY A 146 9.44 -0.36 -18.39
C GLY A 146 9.71 -1.24 -17.17
N LEU A 147 8.89 -2.25 -16.93
CA LEU A 147 9.11 -3.22 -15.85
C LEU A 147 10.13 -4.29 -16.24
N ASP A 148 10.93 -4.76 -15.27
CA ASP A 148 11.83 -5.90 -15.47
C ASP A 148 11.03 -7.21 -15.46
N LEU A 149 11.07 -7.92 -16.58
CA LEU A 149 10.37 -9.21 -16.79
C LEU A 149 10.76 -10.28 -15.76
N ASN A 150 11.87 -10.14 -15.05
CA ASN A 150 12.24 -11.05 -13.97
C ASN A 150 11.29 -10.97 -12.79
N PHE A 151 10.70 -9.82 -12.52
CA PHE A 151 9.68 -9.68 -11.47
C PHE A 151 8.42 -10.47 -11.82
N LYS A 152 8.00 -10.44 -13.07
CA LYS A 152 6.85 -11.21 -13.58
C LYS A 152 6.94 -12.70 -13.24
N LYS A 153 8.13 -13.28 -13.38
CA LYS A 153 8.38 -14.71 -13.10
C LYS A 153 8.18 -15.06 -11.63
N ASN A 154 8.51 -14.13 -10.73
CA ASN A 154 8.47 -14.32 -9.29
C ASN A 154 7.11 -13.97 -8.66
N LEU A 155 6.23 -13.28 -9.38
CA LEU A 155 4.91 -12.90 -8.91
C LEU A 155 3.88 -13.96 -9.29
N LYS A 156 3.11 -14.43 -8.31
CA LYS A 156 1.98 -15.34 -8.48
C LYS A 156 0.75 -14.75 -7.84
N PHE A 157 -0.40 -14.99 -8.44
CA PHE A 157 -1.67 -14.46 -7.96
C PHE A 157 -2.55 -15.56 -7.40
N ILE A 158 -3.32 -15.22 -6.38
CA ILE A 158 -4.44 -15.98 -5.85
C ILE A 158 -5.71 -15.15 -5.97
N PRO A 159 -6.87 -15.76 -6.23
CA PRO A 159 -8.12 -15.00 -6.31
C PRO A 159 -8.55 -14.53 -4.91
N TYR A 160 -9.12 -13.32 -4.86
CA TYR A 160 -9.67 -12.77 -3.62
C TYR A 160 -10.91 -13.56 -3.18
N ASN A 161 -10.95 -13.90 -1.89
CA ASN A 161 -12.07 -14.58 -1.25
C ASN A 161 -12.42 -16.01 -1.78
N ASP A 162 -11.50 -16.63 -2.54
CA ASP A 162 -11.59 -18.01 -2.97
C ASP A 162 -10.50 -18.86 -2.28
N ILE A 163 -10.90 -19.55 -1.21
CA ILE A 163 -9.98 -20.34 -0.39
C ILE A 163 -9.45 -21.54 -1.17
N GLN A 164 -10.30 -22.24 -1.92
CA GLN A 164 -9.94 -23.50 -2.57
C GLN A 164 -8.85 -23.29 -3.64
N THR A 165 -9.09 -22.36 -4.55
CA THR A 165 -8.12 -22.03 -5.61
C THR A 165 -6.83 -21.44 -5.04
N SER A 166 -6.96 -20.62 -4.00
CA SER A 166 -5.80 -20.03 -3.31
C SER A 166 -4.93 -21.09 -2.65
N GLU A 167 -5.52 -22.06 -1.99
CA GLU A 167 -4.79 -23.15 -1.33
C GLU A 167 -4.00 -24.01 -2.33
N ILE A 168 -4.56 -24.30 -3.50
CA ILE A 168 -3.87 -25.02 -4.59
C ILE A 168 -2.60 -24.24 -4.99
N THR A 169 -2.72 -22.95 -5.25
CA THR A 169 -1.60 -22.09 -5.66
C THR A 169 -0.55 -21.99 -4.54
N LEU A 170 -0.97 -21.76 -3.32
CA LEU A 170 -0.09 -21.69 -2.16
C LEU A 170 0.70 -22.98 -1.95
N ASN A 171 0.05 -24.14 -2.06
CA ASN A 171 0.69 -25.46 -1.94
C ASN A 171 1.70 -25.71 -3.05
N LYS A 172 1.39 -25.30 -4.29
CA LYS A 172 2.27 -25.45 -5.46
C LYS A 172 3.62 -24.73 -5.25
N TYR A 173 3.60 -23.52 -4.69
CA TYR A 173 4.80 -22.69 -4.52
C TYR A 173 5.35 -22.67 -3.09
N LYS A 174 4.78 -23.41 -2.15
CA LYS A 174 5.04 -23.39 -0.71
C LYS A 174 6.52 -23.26 -0.32
N LYS A 175 7.40 -24.03 -0.95
CA LYS A 175 8.85 -24.04 -0.64
C LYS A 175 9.58 -22.79 -1.13
N GLN A 176 9.02 -22.07 -2.09
CA GLN A 176 9.63 -20.92 -2.77
C GLN A 176 9.00 -19.58 -2.37
N ILE A 177 7.88 -19.60 -1.65
CA ILE A 177 7.17 -18.39 -1.24
C ILE A 177 8.06 -17.57 -0.29
N MET A 178 8.32 -16.33 -0.69
CA MET A 178 8.94 -15.30 0.12
C MET A 178 7.93 -14.68 1.08
N CYS A 179 6.81 -14.25 0.55
CA CYS A 179 5.69 -13.68 1.32
C CYS A 179 4.37 -13.83 0.57
N VAL A 180 3.29 -13.68 1.32
CA VAL A 180 1.95 -13.41 0.81
C VAL A 180 1.63 -11.97 1.17
N ILE A 181 1.20 -11.15 0.19
CA ILE A 181 0.77 -9.76 0.41
C ILE A 181 -0.69 -9.60 0.01
N ILE A 182 -1.46 -8.92 0.84
CA ILE A 182 -2.90 -8.71 0.64
C ILE A 182 -3.36 -7.38 1.23
N GLU A 183 -4.27 -6.71 0.51
CA GLU A 183 -5.14 -5.70 1.10
C GLU A 183 -6.28 -6.42 1.86
N PRO A 184 -6.44 -6.23 3.18
CA PRO A 184 -7.54 -6.86 3.93
C PRO A 184 -8.92 -6.49 3.41
N ILE A 185 -9.03 -5.28 2.89
CA ILE A 185 -10.18 -4.77 2.14
C ILE A 185 -9.62 -4.16 0.86
N GLN A 186 -9.90 -4.77 -0.29
CA GLN A 186 -9.39 -4.25 -1.55
C GLN A 186 -10.03 -2.90 -1.90
N GLY A 187 -9.22 -1.92 -2.27
CA GLY A 187 -9.68 -0.60 -2.65
C GLY A 187 -10.62 -0.62 -3.87
N CYS A 188 -10.36 -1.50 -4.84
CA CYS A 188 -11.20 -1.63 -6.03
C CYS A 188 -12.48 -2.45 -5.81
N LEU A 189 -12.53 -3.30 -4.78
CA LEU A 189 -13.68 -4.16 -4.47
C LEU A 189 -13.80 -4.34 -2.94
N PRO A 190 -14.34 -3.35 -2.22
CA PRO A 190 -14.37 -3.34 -0.76
C PRO A 190 -15.39 -4.32 -0.19
N THR A 191 -15.09 -5.61 -0.24
CA THR A 191 -15.93 -6.69 0.29
C THR A 191 -15.35 -7.29 1.56
N LYS A 192 -16.23 -7.81 2.42
CA LYS A 192 -15.80 -8.49 3.65
C LYS A 192 -15.23 -9.87 3.33
N ALA A 193 -13.97 -10.11 3.69
CA ALA A 193 -13.27 -11.37 3.44
C ALA A 193 -12.77 -12.05 4.71
N LYS A 194 -13.49 -11.92 5.83
CA LYS A 194 -13.05 -12.41 7.16
C LYS A 194 -12.62 -13.89 7.16
N LYS A 195 -13.36 -14.76 6.46
CA LYS A 195 -13.03 -16.19 6.37
C LYS A 195 -11.73 -16.41 5.59
N PHE A 196 -11.56 -15.66 4.51
CA PHE A 196 -10.37 -15.73 3.66
C PHE A 196 -9.13 -15.21 4.36
N LEU A 197 -9.23 -14.09 5.06
CA LEU A 197 -8.13 -13.54 5.87
C LEU A 197 -7.71 -14.52 6.97
N LYS A 198 -8.68 -15.10 7.67
CA LYS A 198 -8.40 -16.13 8.70
C LYS A 198 -7.73 -17.37 8.11
N PHE A 199 -8.15 -17.78 6.92
CA PHE A 199 -7.49 -18.88 6.19
C PHE A 199 -6.04 -18.54 5.88
N LEU A 200 -5.76 -17.36 5.30
CA LEU A 200 -4.40 -16.94 4.97
C LEU A 200 -3.51 -16.83 6.21
N ASP A 201 -4.01 -16.24 7.29
CA ASP A 201 -3.29 -16.14 8.56
C ASP A 201 -2.91 -17.54 9.10
N ASN A 202 -3.88 -18.44 9.18
CA ASN A 202 -3.67 -19.80 9.64
C ASN A 202 -2.70 -20.59 8.72
N TYR A 203 -2.86 -20.43 7.41
CA TYR A 203 -2.01 -21.10 6.43
C TYR A 203 -0.56 -20.61 6.53
N CYS A 204 -0.37 -19.30 6.60
CA CYS A 204 0.96 -18.69 6.71
C CYS A 204 1.63 -19.06 8.04
N LYS A 205 0.94 -19.01 9.16
CA LYS A 205 1.44 -19.44 10.46
C LYS A 205 1.86 -20.92 10.47
N LYS A 206 0.98 -21.82 10.01
CA LYS A 206 1.26 -23.26 9.91
C LYS A 206 2.49 -23.57 9.06
N ASN A 207 2.70 -22.81 7.99
CA ASN A 207 3.77 -23.07 7.02
C ASN A 207 4.99 -22.16 7.20
N LYS A 208 5.03 -21.35 8.26
CA LYS A 208 6.09 -20.37 8.57
C LYS A 208 6.38 -19.41 7.39
N LEU A 209 5.30 -18.94 6.75
CA LEU A 209 5.35 -17.95 5.67
C LEU A 209 5.11 -16.56 6.24
N ILE A 210 5.72 -15.55 5.61
CA ILE A 210 5.47 -14.15 5.94
C ILE A 210 4.17 -13.73 5.29
N LEU A 211 3.25 -13.18 6.08
CA LEU A 211 2.03 -12.53 5.62
C LEU A 211 2.16 -11.03 5.83
N ILE A 212 1.95 -10.26 4.76
CA ILE A 212 1.99 -8.79 4.76
C ILE A 212 0.56 -8.30 4.54
N PHE A 213 0.05 -7.52 5.48
CA PHE A 213 -1.18 -6.77 5.31
C PHE A 213 -0.83 -5.36 4.83
N ASP A 214 -1.37 -5.01 3.67
CA ASP A 214 -1.31 -3.66 3.13
C ASP A 214 -2.62 -2.96 3.48
N GLU A 215 -2.54 -2.02 4.39
CA GLU A 215 -3.69 -1.31 4.95
C GLU A 215 -3.68 0.19 4.59
N MET A 216 -3.09 0.51 3.44
CA MET A 216 -3.04 1.88 2.89
C MET A 216 -4.39 2.36 2.37
#